data_ebb8a932cd2b1e955b6615f6d22074d2
#
_entry.id   ebb8a932cd2b1e955b6615f6d22074d2
#
_cell.length_a   1.000
_cell.length_b   1.000
_cell.length_c   1.000
_cell.angle_alpha   90.00
_cell.angle_beta   90.00
_cell.angle_gamma   90.00
#
_symmetry.space_group_name_H-M   'P 1'
#
loop_
_entity.id
_entity.type
_entity.pdbx_description
1 polymer ?
#
loop_
_entity_poly.entity_id
_entity_poly.type
_entity_poly.pdbx_seq_one_letter_code
_entity_poly.pdbx_strand_id
1 'polypeptide(L)'
;MKKKRKNILLIAGMLLALLVGILAYSAYTQKQIYQESTANLLSTYGQSAKTFTMFAQRNWNILNDWDSYLGTLAERGEQEGQWQEYIAQKATWQYTDFYLFNEQCEFWTTAGRQGTAEHMRATFEELYTANAPVISSYISSQGIRKIMFAMPMEQPLQLGDTTYTALAVSYDNAVLEKLLGSMVYEGQSDCYIVRSNGDVVLSTETKTEITEQMTNLFDYLRQNASVDQPYFDTMVQTLPQGGEGCVLFTMNGQKYYLIYQPLGILDWSIIGIVPTGVVDSGMRRVQNATILVIALLGLLIMAGVVKILSLIHI
;
A
#
# COMPACT_ATOMS: atom_id res chain seq x y z
N MET A 1 -29.73 54.55 29.49
CA MET A 1 -28.79 53.42 29.76
C MET A 1 -29.39 52.03 29.51
N LYS A 2 -30.59 51.67 29.91
CA LYS A 2 -31.19 50.31 29.76
C LYS A 2 -31.31 49.86 28.29
N LYS A 3 -31.69 50.74 27.34
CA LYS A 3 -31.90 50.43 25.92
C LYS A 3 -30.57 50.12 25.21
N LYS A 4 -29.49 50.86 25.48
CA LYS A 4 -28.14 50.64 24.95
C LYS A 4 -27.57 49.29 25.39
N ARG A 5 -27.83 48.88 26.64
CA ARG A 5 -27.49 47.55 27.15
C ARG A 5 -28.23 46.40 26.43
N LYS A 6 -29.52 46.62 26.06
CA LYS A 6 -30.33 45.62 25.36
C LYS A 6 -29.83 45.39 23.94
N ASN A 7 -29.40 46.45 23.21
CA ASN A 7 -28.83 46.33 21.89
C ASN A 7 -27.45 45.65 21.89
N ILE A 8 -26.60 45.94 22.88
CA ILE A 8 -25.31 45.27 23.08
C ILE A 8 -25.50 43.77 23.33
N LEU A 9 -26.47 43.42 24.19
CA LEU A 9 -26.81 42.01 24.48
C LEU A 9 -27.34 41.28 23.24
N LEU A 10 -28.12 41.93 22.37
CA LEU A 10 -28.65 41.36 21.16
C LEU A 10 -27.52 41.10 20.13
N ILE A 11 -26.61 42.06 19.95
CA ILE A 11 -25.42 41.88 19.05
C ILE A 11 -24.50 40.78 19.57
N ALA A 12 -24.25 40.76 20.90
CA ALA A 12 -23.45 39.70 21.53
C ALA A 12 -24.09 38.31 21.36
N GLY A 13 -25.42 38.22 21.49
CA GLY A 13 -26.16 36.98 21.23
C GLY A 13 -26.07 36.51 19.78
N MET A 14 -26.16 37.44 18.80
CA MET A 14 -26.00 37.11 17.37
C MET A 14 -24.59 36.66 17.06
N LEU A 15 -23.55 37.30 17.62
CA LEU A 15 -22.15 36.88 17.46
C LEU A 15 -21.91 35.49 18.03
N LEU A 16 -22.47 35.24 19.21
CA LEU A 16 -22.35 33.92 19.84
C LEU A 16 -23.05 32.84 19.02
N ALA A 17 -24.26 33.11 18.50
CA ALA A 17 -24.99 32.19 17.64
C ALA A 17 -24.22 31.89 16.32
N LEU A 18 -23.62 32.94 15.70
CA LEU A 18 -22.77 32.75 14.50
C LEU A 18 -21.55 31.89 14.82
N LEU A 19 -20.87 32.15 15.92
CA LEU A 19 -19.70 31.39 16.35
C LEU A 19 -20.04 29.92 16.61
N VAL A 20 -21.14 29.64 17.32
CA VAL A 20 -21.63 28.29 17.56
C VAL A 20 -22.01 27.60 16.26
N GLY A 21 -22.65 28.31 15.33
CA GLY A 21 -22.96 27.78 13.98
C GLY A 21 -21.72 27.41 13.19
N ILE A 22 -20.69 28.25 13.19
CA ILE A 22 -19.40 27.96 12.52
C ILE A 22 -18.72 26.75 13.17
N LEU A 23 -18.68 26.67 14.48
CA LEU A 23 -18.07 25.52 15.18
C LEU A 23 -18.84 24.23 14.92
N ALA A 24 -20.16 24.23 14.94
CA ALA A 24 -21.00 23.09 14.63
C ALA A 24 -20.80 22.64 13.17
N TYR A 25 -20.77 23.59 12.21
CA TYR A 25 -20.48 23.30 10.81
C TYR A 25 -19.08 22.73 10.62
N SER A 26 -18.07 23.30 11.29
CA SER A 26 -16.70 22.81 11.23
C SER A 26 -16.58 21.37 11.76
N ALA A 27 -17.21 21.07 12.89
CA ALA A 27 -17.21 19.72 13.46
C ALA A 27 -17.92 18.70 12.54
N TYR A 28 -19.07 19.10 11.98
CA TYR A 28 -19.81 18.28 11.03
C TYR A 28 -19.00 17.98 9.77
N THR A 29 -18.42 19.00 9.16
CA THR A 29 -17.62 18.83 7.93
C THR A 29 -16.32 18.06 8.15
N GLN A 30 -15.66 18.20 9.30
CA GLN A 30 -14.52 17.36 9.65
C GLN A 30 -14.87 15.87 9.68
N LYS A 31 -16.03 15.51 10.26
CA LYS A 31 -16.50 14.13 10.25
C LYS A 31 -16.77 13.63 8.84
N GLN A 32 -17.39 14.45 7.99
CA GLN A 32 -17.65 14.11 6.59
C GLN A 32 -16.34 13.92 5.80
N ILE A 33 -15.38 14.83 5.95
CA ILE A 33 -14.05 14.73 5.32
C ILE A 33 -13.39 13.42 5.72
N TYR A 34 -13.38 13.08 7.01
CA TYR A 34 -12.80 11.84 7.49
C TYR A 34 -13.47 10.60 6.86
N GLN A 35 -14.79 10.55 6.83
CA GLN A 35 -15.54 9.42 6.28
C GLN A 35 -15.29 9.26 4.78
N GLU A 36 -15.32 10.35 4.03
CA GLU A 36 -15.11 10.33 2.59
C GLU A 36 -13.65 10.01 2.24
N SER A 37 -12.69 10.60 2.95
CA SER A 37 -11.27 10.29 2.79
C SER A 37 -10.98 8.83 3.08
N THR A 38 -11.53 8.27 4.16
CA THR A 38 -11.37 6.86 4.51
C THR A 38 -11.96 5.94 3.45
N ALA A 39 -13.17 6.23 2.97
CA ALA A 39 -13.83 5.44 1.93
C ALA A 39 -13.02 5.46 0.61
N ASN A 40 -12.55 6.63 0.20
CA ASN A 40 -11.73 6.78 -1.00
C ASN A 40 -10.38 6.05 -0.88
N LEU A 41 -9.73 6.14 0.28
CA LEU A 41 -8.48 5.44 0.57
C LEU A 41 -8.68 3.92 0.52
N LEU A 42 -9.71 3.39 1.19
CA LEU A 42 -10.02 1.96 1.16
C LEU A 42 -10.29 1.48 -0.26
N SER A 43 -11.07 2.24 -1.05
CA SER A 43 -11.32 1.91 -2.45
C SER A 43 -10.03 1.90 -3.30
N THR A 44 -9.17 2.90 -3.12
CA THR A 44 -7.92 3.03 -3.88
C THR A 44 -6.95 1.90 -3.55
N TYR A 45 -6.74 1.62 -2.25
CA TYR A 45 -5.86 0.53 -1.83
C TYR A 45 -6.43 -0.85 -2.15
N GLY A 46 -7.77 -1.00 -2.15
CA GLY A 46 -8.44 -2.20 -2.63
C GLY A 46 -8.20 -2.47 -4.12
N GLN A 47 -8.17 -1.43 -4.94
CA GLN A 47 -7.77 -1.57 -6.35
C GLN A 47 -6.30 -1.95 -6.48
N SER A 48 -5.41 -1.36 -5.69
CA SER A 48 -3.99 -1.70 -5.67
C SER A 48 -3.75 -3.15 -5.23
N ALA A 49 -4.45 -3.61 -4.20
CA ALA A 49 -4.43 -4.99 -3.73
C ALA A 49 -4.86 -5.95 -4.84
N LYS A 50 -5.98 -5.67 -5.49
CA LYS A 50 -6.47 -6.47 -6.62
C LYS A 50 -5.49 -6.50 -7.79
N THR A 51 -4.87 -5.36 -8.12
CA THR A 51 -3.88 -5.29 -9.20
C THR A 51 -2.65 -6.14 -8.89
N PHE A 52 -2.15 -6.08 -7.65
CA PHE A 52 -1.04 -6.94 -7.23
C PHE A 52 -1.41 -8.43 -7.27
N THR A 53 -2.60 -8.79 -6.80
CA THR A 53 -3.10 -10.18 -6.86
C THR A 53 -3.18 -10.68 -8.30
N MET A 54 -3.70 -9.85 -9.21
CA MET A 54 -3.75 -10.19 -10.65
C MET A 54 -2.35 -10.32 -11.25
N PHE A 55 -1.40 -9.48 -10.83
CA PHE A 55 -0.01 -9.57 -11.25
C PHE A 55 0.62 -10.88 -10.76
N ALA A 56 0.43 -11.25 -9.49
CA ALA A 56 0.91 -12.52 -8.95
C ALA A 56 0.31 -13.73 -9.69
N GLN A 57 -1.01 -13.75 -9.87
CA GLN A 57 -1.69 -14.82 -10.59
C GLN A 57 -1.21 -14.96 -12.03
N ARG A 58 -0.99 -13.84 -12.72
CA ARG A 58 -0.42 -13.85 -14.06
C ARG A 58 0.97 -14.50 -14.10
N ASN A 59 1.82 -14.21 -13.11
CA ASN A 59 3.15 -14.79 -13.04
C ASN A 59 3.09 -16.31 -12.82
N TRP A 60 2.22 -16.77 -11.95
CA TRP A 60 2.03 -18.22 -11.75
C TRP A 60 1.48 -18.90 -12.99
N ASN A 61 0.55 -18.28 -13.72
CA ASN A 61 0.05 -18.82 -14.98
C ASN A 61 1.17 -18.92 -16.04
N ILE A 62 2.03 -17.89 -16.13
CA ILE A 62 3.19 -17.90 -17.03
C ILE A 62 4.17 -19.01 -16.64
N LEU A 63 4.47 -19.18 -15.35
CA LEU A 63 5.34 -20.26 -14.88
C LEU A 63 4.75 -21.64 -15.18
N ASN A 64 3.44 -21.81 -15.02
CA ASN A 64 2.75 -23.06 -15.36
C ASN A 64 2.80 -23.35 -16.88
N ASP A 65 2.66 -22.34 -17.74
CA ASP A 65 2.83 -22.49 -19.18
C ASP A 65 4.27 -22.92 -19.52
N TRP A 66 5.26 -22.36 -18.80
CA TRP A 66 6.66 -22.76 -18.94
C TRP A 66 6.92 -24.20 -18.49
N ASP A 67 6.34 -24.60 -17.34
CA ASP A 67 6.48 -25.98 -16.83
C ASP A 67 5.96 -26.99 -17.86
N SER A 68 4.75 -26.77 -18.35
CA SER A 68 4.14 -27.60 -19.39
C SER A 68 4.99 -27.66 -20.68
N TYR A 69 5.57 -26.53 -21.07
CA TYR A 69 6.43 -26.47 -22.24
C TYR A 69 7.74 -27.24 -22.03
N LEU A 70 8.42 -27.03 -20.90
CA LEU A 70 9.66 -27.71 -20.56
C LEU A 70 9.48 -29.23 -20.44
N GLY A 71 8.37 -29.69 -19.85
CA GLY A 71 7.98 -31.09 -19.81
C GLY A 71 7.87 -31.70 -21.22
N THR A 72 7.23 -30.99 -22.15
CA THR A 72 7.11 -31.43 -23.56
C THR A 72 8.46 -31.53 -24.25
N LEU A 73 9.39 -30.60 -23.99
CA LEU A 73 10.76 -30.66 -24.57
C LEU A 73 11.56 -31.83 -24.00
N ALA A 74 11.44 -32.05 -22.69
CA ALA A 74 12.12 -33.21 -22.05
C ALA A 74 11.65 -34.55 -22.64
N GLU A 75 10.34 -34.71 -22.85
CA GLU A 75 9.77 -35.91 -23.50
C GLU A 75 10.27 -36.12 -24.94
N ARG A 76 10.52 -35.05 -25.68
CA ARG A 76 11.02 -35.11 -27.05
C ARG A 76 12.51 -35.34 -27.14
N GLY A 77 13.25 -35.28 -26.02
CA GLY A 77 14.70 -35.41 -26.00
C GLY A 77 15.43 -34.26 -26.73
N GLU A 78 14.80 -33.06 -26.73
CA GLU A 78 15.40 -31.88 -27.36
C GLU A 78 16.60 -31.38 -26.56
N GLN A 79 17.64 -30.88 -27.29
CA GLN A 79 18.89 -30.46 -26.66
C GLN A 79 18.75 -29.16 -25.87
N GLU A 80 19.53 -29.05 -24.81
CA GLU A 80 19.59 -27.95 -23.87
C GLU A 80 19.61 -26.54 -24.51
N GLY A 81 20.31 -26.36 -25.62
CA GLY A 81 20.43 -25.06 -26.29
C GLY A 81 19.12 -24.52 -26.90
N GLN A 82 18.19 -25.39 -27.29
CA GLN A 82 16.96 -24.96 -27.98
C GLN A 82 15.95 -24.34 -27.03
N TRP A 83 15.76 -24.91 -25.84
CA TRP A 83 14.85 -24.33 -24.86
C TRP A 83 15.43 -23.09 -24.16
N GLN A 84 16.77 -23.00 -24.00
CA GLN A 84 17.46 -21.79 -23.54
C GLN A 84 17.17 -20.61 -24.45
N GLU A 85 17.32 -20.79 -25.78
CA GLU A 85 17.02 -19.76 -26.77
C GLU A 85 15.55 -19.34 -26.74
N TYR A 86 14.66 -20.30 -26.63
CA TYR A 86 13.22 -20.04 -26.56
C TYR A 86 12.83 -19.25 -25.30
N ILE A 87 13.35 -19.62 -24.12
CA ILE A 87 13.14 -18.86 -22.89
C ILE A 87 13.73 -17.46 -23.03
N ALA A 88 14.95 -17.32 -23.55
CA ALA A 88 15.59 -16.03 -23.75
C ALA A 88 14.78 -15.12 -24.66
N GLN A 89 14.22 -15.64 -25.75
CA GLN A 89 13.38 -14.88 -26.68
C GLN A 89 12.05 -14.40 -26.03
N LYS A 90 11.43 -15.23 -25.21
CA LYS A 90 10.13 -14.91 -24.57
C LYS A 90 10.26 -14.19 -23.23
N ALA A 91 11.35 -14.43 -22.49
CA ALA A 91 11.60 -13.86 -21.18
C ALA A 91 11.98 -12.38 -21.18
N THR A 92 12.52 -11.87 -22.29
CA THR A 92 13.23 -10.59 -22.38
C THR A 92 12.43 -9.34 -22.02
N TRP A 93 11.13 -9.40 -21.87
CA TRP A 93 10.30 -8.17 -21.75
C TRP A 93 9.56 -8.00 -20.43
N GLN A 94 9.55 -8.99 -19.55
CA GLN A 94 8.63 -8.97 -18.41
C GLN A 94 9.26 -9.17 -17.03
N TYR A 95 10.40 -9.81 -16.90
CA TYR A 95 11.06 -10.08 -15.62
C TYR A 95 12.58 -9.93 -15.73
N THR A 96 13.23 -9.73 -14.59
CA THR A 96 14.67 -9.47 -14.56
C THR A 96 15.47 -10.75 -14.77
N ASP A 97 15.05 -11.85 -14.14
CA ASP A 97 15.68 -13.15 -14.25
C ASP A 97 14.65 -14.28 -14.25
N PHE A 98 14.97 -15.35 -14.96
CA PHE A 98 14.27 -16.63 -14.90
C PHE A 98 15.21 -17.67 -14.31
N TYR A 99 14.71 -18.50 -13.39
CA TYR A 99 15.48 -19.48 -12.66
C TYR A 99 14.87 -20.86 -12.76
N LEU A 100 15.76 -21.87 -12.77
CA LEU A 100 15.48 -23.23 -12.38
C LEU A 100 16.12 -23.46 -11.01
N PHE A 101 15.43 -24.12 -10.08
CA PHE A 101 15.92 -24.44 -8.76
C PHE A 101 15.75 -25.93 -8.46
N ASN A 102 16.61 -26.45 -7.57
CA ASN A 102 16.46 -27.76 -6.94
C ASN A 102 16.25 -27.65 -5.43
N GLU A 103 16.01 -28.78 -4.76
CA GLU A 103 15.80 -28.85 -3.33
C GLU A 103 17.02 -28.41 -2.50
N GLN A 104 18.21 -28.40 -3.08
CA GLN A 104 19.44 -27.94 -2.47
C GLN A 104 19.66 -26.43 -2.63
N CYS A 105 18.67 -25.71 -3.19
CA CYS A 105 18.74 -24.29 -3.55
C CYS A 105 19.82 -23.98 -4.59
N GLU A 106 20.28 -24.97 -5.35
CA GLU A 106 21.11 -24.72 -6.52
C GLU A 106 20.24 -24.16 -7.62
N PHE A 107 20.74 -23.16 -8.32
CA PHE A 107 20.01 -22.51 -9.40
C PHE A 107 20.78 -22.45 -10.70
N TRP A 108 20.02 -22.41 -11.77
CA TRP A 108 20.45 -22.05 -13.10
C TRP A 108 19.58 -20.91 -13.63
N THR A 109 20.17 -19.99 -14.41
CA THR A 109 19.43 -18.90 -15.06
C THR A 109 19.60 -18.93 -16.57
N THR A 110 18.66 -18.30 -17.29
CA THR A 110 18.75 -18.15 -18.77
C THR A 110 20.00 -17.39 -19.24
N ALA A 111 20.62 -16.61 -18.36
CA ALA A 111 21.91 -15.96 -18.63
C ALA A 111 23.11 -16.90 -18.39
N GLY A 112 22.87 -18.18 -18.14
CA GLY A 112 23.92 -19.19 -17.89
C GLY A 112 24.59 -19.08 -16.52
N ARG A 113 24.04 -18.27 -15.59
CA ARG A 113 24.53 -18.18 -14.21
C ARG A 113 24.08 -19.40 -13.43
N GLN A 114 25.00 -19.97 -12.67
CA GLN A 114 24.76 -21.09 -11.77
C GLN A 114 25.30 -20.76 -10.39
N GLY A 115 24.74 -21.36 -9.36
CA GLY A 115 25.19 -21.16 -7.98
C GLY A 115 24.19 -21.71 -6.97
N THR A 116 24.41 -21.40 -5.69
CA THR A 116 23.53 -21.81 -4.60
C THR A 116 22.97 -20.57 -3.92
N ALA A 117 21.65 -20.53 -3.74
CA ALA A 117 20.93 -19.44 -3.12
C ALA A 117 20.53 -19.78 -1.68
N GLU A 118 21.53 -19.95 -0.79
CA GLU A 118 21.29 -20.33 0.63
C GLU A 118 20.31 -19.42 1.36
N HIS A 119 20.31 -18.11 1.04
CA HIS A 119 19.38 -17.15 1.64
C HIS A 119 17.91 -17.38 1.23
N MET A 120 17.66 -18.21 0.23
CA MET A 120 16.31 -18.59 -0.22
C MET A 120 15.85 -19.94 0.35
N ARG A 121 16.66 -20.61 1.16
CA ARG A 121 16.39 -21.98 1.67
C ARG A 121 15.01 -22.09 2.33
N ALA A 122 14.67 -21.17 3.23
CA ALA A 122 13.37 -21.19 3.92
C ALA A 122 12.18 -21.07 2.94
N THR A 123 12.31 -20.26 1.89
CA THR A 123 11.29 -20.11 0.84
C THR A 123 11.10 -21.40 0.05
N PHE A 124 12.19 -22.08 -0.30
CA PHE A 124 12.12 -23.34 -1.03
C PHE A 124 11.68 -24.51 -0.16
N GLU A 125 12.03 -24.53 1.12
CA GLU A 125 11.45 -25.48 2.09
C GLU A 125 9.92 -25.33 2.16
N GLU A 126 9.42 -24.10 2.21
CA GLU A 126 7.97 -23.82 2.17
C GLU A 126 7.36 -24.32 0.86
N LEU A 127 7.96 -23.98 -0.29
CA LEU A 127 7.52 -24.38 -1.62
C LEU A 127 7.38 -25.91 -1.75
N TYR A 128 8.42 -26.65 -1.36
CA TYR A 128 8.41 -28.10 -1.49
C TYR A 128 7.52 -28.79 -0.42
N THR A 129 7.47 -28.25 0.80
CA THR A 129 6.61 -28.82 1.85
C THR A 129 5.14 -28.64 1.54
N ALA A 130 4.76 -27.46 1.06
CA ALA A 130 3.37 -27.18 0.69
C ALA A 130 3.01 -27.71 -0.72
N ASN A 131 4.00 -28.02 -1.54
CA ASN A 131 3.87 -28.32 -2.97
C ASN A 131 2.98 -27.28 -3.69
N ALA A 132 3.23 -26.02 -3.44
CA ALA A 132 2.40 -24.90 -3.87
C ALA A 132 3.25 -23.70 -4.28
N PRO A 133 2.75 -22.81 -5.18
CA PRO A 133 3.41 -21.59 -5.55
C PRO A 133 3.70 -20.70 -4.35
N VAL A 134 4.88 -20.08 -4.33
CA VAL A 134 5.31 -19.14 -3.28
C VAL A 134 5.76 -17.82 -3.88
N ILE A 135 5.72 -16.78 -3.06
CA ILE A 135 6.31 -15.48 -3.37
C ILE A 135 7.30 -15.15 -2.25
N SER A 136 8.47 -14.66 -2.61
CA SER A 136 9.48 -14.24 -1.63
C SER A 136 10.16 -12.96 -2.06
N SER A 137 10.64 -12.18 -1.11
CA SER A 137 11.54 -11.06 -1.38
C SER A 137 12.93 -11.38 -0.87
N TYR A 138 13.95 -10.94 -1.60
CA TYR A 138 15.35 -11.13 -1.23
C TYR A 138 16.20 -9.95 -1.71
N ILE A 139 17.38 -9.83 -1.14
CA ILE A 139 18.38 -8.84 -1.57
C ILE A 139 19.41 -9.59 -2.42
N SER A 140 19.58 -9.15 -3.68
CA SER A 140 20.55 -9.71 -4.59
C SER A 140 21.99 -9.43 -4.12
N SER A 141 22.97 -10.11 -4.69
CA SER A 141 24.39 -9.85 -4.43
C SER A 141 24.85 -8.43 -4.78
N GLN A 142 24.04 -7.69 -5.55
CA GLN A 142 24.25 -6.29 -5.90
C GLN A 142 23.58 -5.31 -4.92
N GLY A 143 22.96 -5.81 -3.84
CA GLY A 143 22.21 -4.99 -2.89
C GLY A 143 20.82 -4.56 -3.38
N ILE A 144 20.35 -5.07 -4.52
CA ILE A 144 19.04 -4.73 -5.08
C ILE A 144 17.99 -5.67 -4.47
N ARG A 145 16.92 -5.10 -3.89
CA ARG A 145 15.78 -5.88 -3.44
C ARG A 145 15.00 -6.38 -4.65
N LYS A 146 14.71 -7.68 -4.66
CA LYS A 146 13.94 -8.36 -5.70
C LYS A 146 12.77 -9.09 -5.08
N ILE A 147 11.71 -9.27 -5.87
CA ILE A 147 10.64 -10.20 -5.56
C ILE A 147 10.72 -11.39 -6.52
N MET A 148 10.49 -12.58 -6.00
CA MET A 148 10.52 -13.82 -6.74
C MET A 148 9.17 -14.51 -6.63
N PHE A 149 8.65 -14.96 -7.76
CA PHE A 149 7.52 -15.88 -7.86
C PHE A 149 8.08 -17.23 -8.23
N ALA A 150 7.79 -18.25 -7.44
CA ALA A 150 8.27 -19.60 -7.68
C ALA A 150 7.13 -20.62 -7.59
N MET A 151 7.27 -21.72 -8.32
CA MET A 151 6.34 -22.84 -8.25
C MET A 151 7.10 -24.17 -8.43
N PRO A 152 6.63 -25.27 -7.83
CA PRO A 152 7.19 -26.60 -8.09
C PRO A 152 6.87 -27.00 -9.54
N MET A 153 7.76 -27.76 -10.16
CA MET A 153 7.57 -28.35 -11.49
C MET A 153 6.78 -29.65 -11.37
N GLU A 154 5.91 -29.92 -12.33
CA GLU A 154 5.22 -31.22 -12.43
C GLU A 154 6.20 -32.33 -12.84
N GLN A 155 7.13 -32.02 -13.73
CA GLN A 155 8.18 -32.93 -14.21
C GLN A 155 9.56 -32.34 -13.95
N PRO A 156 10.43 -33.02 -13.19
CA PRO A 156 11.81 -32.58 -12.99
C PRO A 156 12.55 -32.45 -14.31
N LEU A 157 13.36 -31.39 -14.46
CA LEU A 157 14.16 -31.13 -15.63
C LEU A 157 15.64 -31.43 -15.33
N GLN A 158 16.24 -32.32 -16.09
CA GLN A 158 17.66 -32.64 -15.95
C GLN A 158 18.51 -31.80 -16.91
N LEU A 159 19.51 -31.11 -16.37
CA LEU A 159 20.49 -30.32 -17.10
C LEU A 159 21.91 -30.73 -16.67
N GLY A 160 22.64 -31.38 -17.55
CA GLY A 160 23.91 -31.99 -17.18
C GLY A 160 23.70 -32.98 -16.03
N ASP A 161 24.45 -32.79 -14.96
CA ASP A 161 24.39 -33.63 -13.76
C ASP A 161 23.38 -33.16 -12.70
N THR A 162 22.70 -32.03 -12.93
CA THR A 162 21.77 -31.41 -11.95
C THR A 162 20.32 -31.59 -12.40
N THR A 163 19.47 -32.01 -11.46
CA THR A 163 18.02 -32.11 -11.64
C THR A 163 17.35 -30.93 -10.97
N TYR A 164 16.56 -30.18 -11.72
CA TYR A 164 15.79 -29.02 -11.26
C TYR A 164 14.33 -29.41 -11.09
N THR A 165 13.71 -28.89 -10.01
CA THR A 165 12.37 -29.29 -9.57
C THR A 165 11.45 -28.10 -9.30
N ALA A 166 11.94 -26.86 -9.49
CA ALA A 166 11.15 -25.65 -9.35
C ALA A 166 11.52 -24.60 -10.40
N LEU A 167 10.52 -23.85 -10.84
CA LEU A 167 10.62 -22.68 -11.69
C LEU A 167 10.46 -21.41 -10.89
N ALA A 168 11.23 -20.36 -11.23
CA ALA A 168 11.00 -19.06 -10.63
C ALA A 168 11.32 -17.91 -11.61
N VAL A 169 10.63 -16.78 -11.41
CA VAL A 169 10.92 -15.50 -12.06
C VAL A 169 11.10 -14.43 -11.02
N SER A 170 12.02 -13.49 -11.26
CA SER A 170 12.23 -12.36 -10.36
C SER A 170 12.05 -11.02 -11.05
N TYR A 171 11.66 -10.03 -10.26
CA TYR A 171 11.53 -8.64 -10.64
C TYR A 171 12.34 -7.76 -9.69
N ASP A 172 12.95 -6.72 -10.22
CA ASP A 172 13.53 -5.66 -9.38
C ASP A 172 12.42 -4.89 -8.69
N ASN A 173 12.68 -4.42 -7.46
CA ASN A 173 11.72 -3.64 -6.67
C ASN A 173 11.15 -2.45 -7.47
N ALA A 174 11.95 -1.79 -8.29
CA ALA A 174 11.53 -0.67 -9.13
C ALA A 174 10.37 -0.98 -10.11
N VAL A 175 10.22 -2.24 -10.54
CA VAL A 175 9.07 -2.67 -11.38
C VAL A 175 7.80 -2.68 -10.56
N LEU A 176 7.90 -3.13 -9.31
CA LEU A 176 6.77 -3.23 -8.38
C LEU A 176 6.41 -1.89 -7.78
N GLU A 177 7.39 -1.01 -7.56
CA GLU A 177 7.16 0.38 -7.19
C GLU A 177 6.29 1.10 -8.22
N LYS A 178 6.55 0.90 -9.50
CA LYS A 178 5.68 1.41 -10.57
C LYS A 178 4.28 0.81 -10.51
N LEU A 179 4.16 -0.48 -10.20
CA LEU A 179 2.87 -1.15 -10.09
C LEU A 179 2.06 -0.64 -8.88
N LEU A 180 2.71 -0.39 -7.75
CA LEU A 180 2.08 0.03 -6.49
C LEU A 180 2.10 1.56 -6.32
N GLY A 181 3.21 2.21 -6.62
CA GLY A 181 3.45 3.62 -6.32
C GLY A 181 2.81 4.59 -7.32
N SER A 182 2.67 4.22 -8.60
CA SER A 182 2.00 5.07 -9.58
C SER A 182 0.49 5.17 -9.37
N MET A 183 -0.08 4.29 -8.56
CA MET A 183 -1.52 4.22 -8.32
C MET A 183 -2.00 5.07 -7.15
N VAL A 184 -1.10 5.50 -6.25
CA VAL A 184 -1.53 6.12 -4.99
C VAL A 184 -0.85 7.47 -4.79
N TYR A 185 -1.63 8.55 -4.91
CA TYR A 185 -1.24 9.93 -4.57
C TYR A 185 0.08 10.43 -5.17
N GLU A 186 0.38 10.04 -6.42
CA GLU A 186 1.52 10.57 -7.19
C GLU A 186 2.88 10.50 -6.45
N GLY A 187 3.10 9.44 -5.65
CA GLY A 187 4.32 9.28 -4.87
C GLY A 187 4.40 10.11 -3.58
N GLN A 188 3.26 10.60 -3.09
CA GLN A 188 3.15 11.29 -1.79
C GLN A 188 2.66 10.37 -0.66
N SER A 189 2.65 9.08 -0.90
CA SER A 189 2.26 8.04 0.06
C SER A 189 3.27 6.91 0.04
N ASP A 190 3.48 6.29 1.19
CA ASP A 190 4.24 5.05 1.29
C ASP A 190 3.29 3.87 1.19
N CYS A 191 3.73 2.84 0.46
CA CYS A 191 2.99 1.61 0.29
C CYS A 191 3.88 0.42 0.65
N TYR A 192 3.37 -0.46 1.51
CA TYR A 192 4.06 -1.66 1.98
C TYR A 192 3.22 -2.89 1.67
N ILE A 193 3.88 -3.96 1.28
CA ILE A 193 3.30 -5.31 1.39
C ILE A 193 3.95 -5.95 2.60
N VAL A 194 3.14 -6.41 3.52
CA VAL A 194 3.59 -7.02 4.76
C VAL A 194 2.96 -8.39 4.97
N ARG A 195 3.64 -9.25 5.71
CA ARG A 195 3.06 -10.47 6.27
C ARG A 195 2.13 -10.13 7.44
N SER A 196 1.32 -11.08 7.86
CA SER A 196 0.39 -10.92 8.99
C SER A 196 1.08 -10.53 10.30
N ASN A 197 2.36 -10.89 10.49
CA ASN A 197 3.19 -10.51 11.63
C ASN A 197 3.83 -9.10 11.51
N GLY A 198 3.62 -8.41 10.39
CA GLY A 198 4.17 -7.07 10.13
C GLY A 198 5.51 -7.04 9.41
N ASP A 199 6.10 -8.21 9.09
CA ASP A 199 7.36 -8.25 8.34
C ASP A 199 7.16 -7.69 6.93
N VAL A 200 8.05 -6.77 6.54
CA VAL A 200 7.98 -6.09 5.25
C VAL A 200 8.52 -6.99 4.15
N VAL A 201 7.64 -7.35 3.23
CA VAL A 201 7.99 -8.08 2.02
C VAL A 201 8.44 -7.13 0.92
N LEU A 202 7.72 -6.02 0.76
CA LEU A 202 7.96 -5.02 -0.28
C LEU A 202 7.62 -3.64 0.24
N SER A 203 8.35 -2.62 -0.19
CA SER A 203 8.04 -1.22 0.08
C SER A 203 8.25 -0.37 -1.16
N THR A 204 7.43 0.67 -1.32
CA THR A 204 7.73 1.73 -2.29
C THR A 204 8.76 2.66 -1.64
N GLU A 205 9.85 2.95 -2.35
CA GLU A 205 10.84 3.96 -1.91
C GLU A 205 10.27 5.35 -2.15
N THR A 206 9.48 5.84 -1.22
CA THR A 206 9.11 7.25 -1.22
C THR A 206 9.87 7.99 -0.14
N LYS A 207 9.95 9.31 -0.29
CA LYS A 207 10.81 10.24 0.46
C LYS A 207 10.48 10.39 1.95
N THR A 208 9.72 9.48 2.53
CA THR A 208 9.46 9.49 3.96
C THR A 208 10.62 8.85 4.72
N GLU A 209 10.85 9.31 5.94
CA GLU A 209 11.97 8.95 6.83
C GLU A 209 11.98 7.46 7.25
N ILE A 210 11.16 6.62 6.63
CA ILE A 210 11.08 5.18 6.88
C ILE A 210 12.21 4.52 6.09
N THR A 211 13.32 4.27 6.75
CA THR A 211 14.59 3.86 6.18
C THR A 211 14.58 2.43 5.62
N GLU A 212 15.51 2.15 4.68
CA GLU A 212 15.79 0.83 4.07
C GLU A 212 16.05 -0.32 5.08
N GLN A 213 16.22 0.00 6.36
CA GLN A 213 16.51 -0.96 7.42
C GLN A 213 15.28 -1.47 8.18
N MET A 214 14.06 -0.98 7.84
CA MET A 214 12.85 -1.44 8.49
C MET A 214 12.50 -2.86 8.03
N THR A 215 12.63 -3.81 8.92
CA THR A 215 12.26 -5.21 8.68
C THR A 215 10.82 -5.50 9.06
N ASN A 216 10.29 -4.82 10.09
CA ASN A 216 8.93 -5.00 10.58
C ASN A 216 8.21 -3.66 10.76
N LEU A 217 7.13 -3.46 10.01
CA LEU A 217 6.36 -2.21 10.00
C LEU A 217 5.61 -1.97 11.31
N PHE A 218 5.09 -3.02 11.94
CA PHE A 218 4.31 -2.86 13.17
C PHE A 218 5.19 -2.44 14.34
N ASP A 219 6.38 -3.01 14.45
CA ASP A 219 7.34 -2.62 15.50
C ASP A 219 7.84 -1.20 15.27
N TYR A 220 8.10 -0.83 14.02
CA TYR A 220 8.46 0.55 13.68
C TYR A 220 7.37 1.54 14.10
N LEU A 221 6.11 1.27 13.76
CA LEU A 221 4.99 2.16 14.12
C LEU A 221 4.78 2.25 15.63
N ARG A 222 4.92 1.13 16.37
CA ARG A 222 4.84 1.14 17.84
C ARG A 222 5.90 2.02 18.50
N GLN A 223 7.09 2.06 17.92
CA GLN A 223 8.22 2.82 18.48
C GLN A 223 8.20 4.31 18.11
N ASN A 224 7.73 4.66 16.90
CA ASN A 224 7.92 5.98 16.33
C ASN A 224 6.61 6.76 16.14
N ALA A 225 5.45 6.12 16.26
CA ALA A 225 4.16 6.75 16.02
C ALA A 225 3.29 6.81 17.28
N SER A 226 2.53 7.89 17.42
CA SER A 226 1.43 7.98 18.39
C SER A 226 0.16 7.45 17.71
N VAL A 227 -0.14 6.19 17.98
CA VAL A 227 -1.31 5.47 17.44
C VAL A 227 -2.33 5.30 18.56
N ASP A 228 -3.61 5.35 18.23
CA ASP A 228 -4.66 4.90 19.16
C ASP A 228 -4.53 3.36 19.31
N GLN A 229 -3.97 2.92 20.44
CA GLN A 229 -3.59 1.53 20.68
C GLN A 229 -4.73 0.54 20.45
N PRO A 230 -5.97 0.75 20.95
CA PRO A 230 -7.08 -0.17 20.69
C PRO A 230 -7.36 -0.39 19.20
N TYR A 231 -7.27 0.66 18.38
CA TYR A 231 -7.49 0.54 16.92
C TYR A 231 -6.33 -0.17 16.23
N PHE A 232 -5.09 0.12 16.66
CA PHE A 232 -3.92 -0.54 16.13
C PHE A 232 -3.90 -2.03 16.47
N ASP A 233 -4.19 -2.37 17.72
CA ASP A 233 -4.27 -3.77 18.15
C ASP A 233 -5.39 -4.52 17.43
N THR A 234 -6.52 -3.86 17.18
CA THR A 234 -7.61 -4.41 16.36
C THR A 234 -7.13 -4.70 14.94
N MET A 235 -6.39 -3.77 14.32
CA MET A 235 -5.80 -3.97 12.98
C MET A 235 -4.90 -5.21 12.98
N VAL A 236 -3.96 -5.30 13.89
CA VAL A 236 -3.01 -6.43 13.99
C VAL A 236 -3.73 -7.77 14.19
N GLN A 237 -4.82 -7.79 14.95
CA GLN A 237 -5.62 -9.00 15.18
C GLN A 237 -6.49 -9.39 14.00
N THR A 238 -7.01 -8.42 13.25
CA THR A 238 -7.95 -8.69 12.13
C THR A 238 -7.24 -8.93 10.80
N LEU A 239 -6.03 -8.42 10.61
CA LEU A 239 -5.24 -8.61 9.40
C LEU A 239 -5.09 -10.09 8.99
N PRO A 240 -4.71 -11.03 9.90
CA PRO A 240 -4.60 -12.45 9.55
C PRO A 240 -5.93 -13.09 9.16
N GLN A 241 -7.06 -12.46 9.51
CA GLN A 241 -8.42 -12.92 9.23
C GLN A 241 -9.02 -12.27 7.98
N GLY A 242 -8.19 -11.54 7.22
CA GLY A 242 -8.63 -10.81 6.03
C GLY A 242 -9.34 -9.48 6.35
N GLY A 243 -9.08 -8.89 7.53
CA GLY A 243 -9.63 -7.60 7.91
C GLY A 243 -9.07 -6.46 7.07
N GLU A 244 -9.92 -5.47 6.80
CA GLU A 244 -9.56 -4.23 6.12
C GLU A 244 -9.97 -3.02 6.96
N GLY A 245 -9.29 -1.91 6.79
CA GLY A 245 -9.63 -0.70 7.53
C GLY A 245 -8.68 0.47 7.34
N CYS A 246 -8.98 1.53 8.09
CA CYS A 246 -8.18 2.75 8.10
C CYS A 246 -8.05 3.27 9.54
N VAL A 247 -6.83 3.57 9.96
CA VAL A 247 -6.50 4.10 11.29
C VAL A 247 -5.77 5.43 11.12
N LEU A 248 -6.12 6.41 11.97
CA LEU A 248 -5.38 7.67 12.08
C LEU A 248 -4.25 7.53 13.09
N PHE A 249 -3.08 8.05 12.74
CA PHE A 249 -1.95 8.13 13.66
C PHE A 249 -1.14 9.42 13.46
N THR A 250 -0.27 9.72 14.41
CA THR A 250 0.63 10.87 14.34
C THR A 250 2.07 10.40 14.46
N MET A 251 2.91 10.85 13.55
CA MET A 251 4.36 10.58 13.56
C MET A 251 5.09 11.90 13.26
N ASN A 252 6.12 12.23 14.03
CA ASN A 252 6.89 13.47 13.89
C ASN A 252 6.01 14.73 13.86
N GLY A 253 4.90 14.75 14.63
CA GLY A 253 3.95 15.87 14.68
C GLY A 253 3.01 15.99 13.48
N GLN A 254 3.12 15.12 12.49
CA GLN A 254 2.25 15.07 11.31
C GLN A 254 1.24 13.93 11.43
N LYS A 255 0.00 14.17 10.97
CA LYS A 255 -1.08 13.17 10.96
C LYS A 255 -1.09 12.39 9.66
N TYR A 256 -1.32 11.09 9.78
CA TYR A 256 -1.37 10.14 8.67
C TYR A 256 -2.62 9.26 8.77
N TYR A 257 -3.10 8.83 7.60
CA TYR A 257 -3.96 7.68 7.46
C TYR A 257 -3.08 6.44 7.26
N LEU A 258 -3.34 5.39 8.02
CA LEU A 258 -2.83 4.04 7.80
C LEU A 258 -3.99 3.20 7.28
N ILE A 259 -3.88 2.75 6.05
CA ILE A 259 -4.87 1.90 5.38
C ILE A 259 -4.29 0.50 5.31
N TYR A 260 -5.11 -0.50 5.58
CA TYR A 260 -4.71 -1.90 5.45
C TYR A 260 -5.78 -2.70 4.73
N GLN A 261 -5.33 -3.56 3.80
CA GLN A 261 -6.19 -4.45 3.02
C GLN A 261 -5.49 -5.79 2.76
N PRO A 262 -6.22 -6.93 2.85
CA PRO A 262 -5.67 -8.22 2.51
C PRO A 262 -5.44 -8.31 1.00
N LEU A 263 -4.37 -9.01 0.60
CA LEU A 263 -4.10 -9.30 -0.81
C LEU A 263 -4.87 -10.53 -1.31
N GLY A 264 -5.39 -11.36 -0.41
CA GLY A 264 -6.05 -12.62 -0.76
C GLY A 264 -5.10 -13.71 -1.31
N ILE A 265 -3.79 -13.49 -1.18
CA ILE A 265 -2.74 -14.43 -1.50
C ILE A 265 -1.80 -14.53 -0.31
N LEU A 266 -1.45 -15.76 0.09
CA LEU A 266 -0.68 -16.03 1.30
C LEU A 266 -1.32 -15.31 2.52
N ASP A 267 -0.50 -14.99 3.51
CA ASP A 267 -0.87 -14.17 4.67
C ASP A 267 -0.57 -12.66 4.48
N TRP A 268 -0.52 -12.20 3.23
CA TRP A 268 -0.04 -10.86 2.89
C TRP A 268 -1.14 -9.82 2.86
N SER A 269 -0.77 -8.61 3.27
CA SER A 269 -1.62 -7.42 3.21
C SER A 269 -0.88 -6.24 2.64
N ILE A 270 -1.60 -5.37 1.93
CA ILE A 270 -1.10 -4.07 1.51
C ILE A 270 -1.41 -3.05 2.61
N ILE A 271 -0.41 -2.28 2.99
CA ILE A 271 -0.54 -1.18 3.95
C ILE A 271 -0.10 0.12 3.28
N GLY A 272 -0.99 1.11 3.33
CA GLY A 272 -0.71 2.46 2.87
C GLY A 272 -0.53 3.42 4.04
N ILE A 273 0.45 4.30 3.94
CA ILE A 273 0.68 5.41 4.87
C ILE A 273 0.60 6.71 4.09
N VAL A 274 -0.45 7.50 4.33
CA VAL A 274 -0.75 8.69 3.54
C VAL A 274 -0.91 9.90 4.46
N PRO A 275 -0.15 11.00 4.24
CA PRO A 275 -0.35 12.22 5.02
C PRO A 275 -1.77 12.76 4.86
N THR A 276 -2.44 13.10 5.97
CA THR A 276 -3.81 13.65 5.92
C THR A 276 -3.89 14.94 5.10
N GLY A 277 -2.80 15.72 5.08
CA GLY A 277 -2.72 16.94 4.27
C GLY A 277 -2.80 16.69 2.77
N VAL A 278 -2.34 15.53 2.28
CA VAL A 278 -2.43 15.13 0.88
C VAL A 278 -3.87 14.78 0.52
N VAL A 279 -4.49 13.93 1.33
CA VAL A 279 -5.84 13.41 1.10
C VAL A 279 -6.91 14.48 1.26
N ASP A 280 -6.85 15.22 2.36
CA ASP A 280 -7.90 16.14 2.78
C ASP A 280 -7.77 17.54 2.15
N SER A 281 -6.67 17.85 1.46
CA SER A 281 -6.32 19.22 1.04
C SER A 281 -7.42 19.90 0.21
N GLY A 282 -8.03 19.17 -0.72
CA GLY A 282 -9.11 19.66 -1.56
C GLY A 282 -10.36 19.99 -0.74
N MET A 283 -10.81 19.06 0.08
CA MET A 283 -12.01 19.22 0.91
C MET A 283 -11.84 20.29 1.99
N ARG A 284 -10.67 20.36 2.63
CA ARG A 284 -10.34 21.41 3.61
C ARG A 284 -10.33 22.80 2.97
N ARG A 285 -9.89 22.92 1.73
CA ARG A 285 -9.92 24.20 0.99
C ARG A 285 -11.35 24.66 0.77
N VAL A 286 -12.25 23.77 0.34
CA VAL A 286 -13.68 24.05 0.20
C VAL A 286 -14.32 24.39 1.55
N GLN A 287 -14.04 23.64 2.58
CA GLN A 287 -14.52 23.90 3.95
C GLN A 287 -14.12 25.30 4.43
N ASN A 288 -12.85 25.67 4.30
CA ASN A 288 -12.34 26.98 4.72
C ASN A 288 -12.99 28.13 3.93
N ALA A 289 -13.17 27.95 2.61
CA ALA A 289 -13.87 28.92 1.78
C ALA A 289 -15.34 29.11 2.22
N THR A 290 -16.03 27.99 2.52
CA THR A 290 -17.41 28.01 3.00
C THR A 290 -17.53 28.71 4.36
N ILE A 291 -16.63 28.42 5.29
CA ILE A 291 -16.59 29.10 6.61
C ILE A 291 -16.39 30.60 6.44
N LEU A 292 -15.47 31.00 5.54
CA LEU A 292 -15.24 32.43 5.23
C LEU A 292 -16.50 33.11 4.68
N VAL A 293 -17.20 32.47 3.76
CA VAL A 293 -18.47 32.99 3.21
C VAL A 293 -19.54 33.11 4.30
N ILE A 294 -19.72 32.10 5.14
CA ILE A 294 -20.67 32.14 6.25
C ILE A 294 -20.34 33.29 7.24
N ALA A 295 -19.05 33.45 7.57
CA ALA A 295 -18.60 34.52 8.44
C ALA A 295 -18.89 35.92 7.84
N LEU A 296 -18.58 36.12 6.54
CA LEU A 296 -18.85 37.39 5.86
C LEU A 296 -20.35 37.70 5.79
N LEU A 297 -21.18 36.73 5.43
CA LEU A 297 -22.61 36.88 5.39
C LEU A 297 -23.17 37.21 6.76
N GLY A 298 -22.71 36.52 7.82
CA GLY A 298 -23.11 36.80 9.20
C GLY A 298 -22.74 38.21 9.63
N LEU A 299 -21.56 38.71 9.30
CA LEU A 299 -21.13 40.08 9.57
C LEU A 299 -21.98 41.12 8.79
N LEU A 300 -22.32 40.87 7.54
CA LEU A 300 -23.17 41.72 6.74
C LEU A 300 -24.59 41.84 7.33
N ILE A 301 -25.17 40.71 7.75
CA ILE A 301 -26.50 40.68 8.41
C ILE A 301 -26.44 41.47 9.72
N MET A 302 -25.40 41.28 10.54
CA MET A 302 -25.23 42.04 11.77
C MET A 302 -25.10 43.53 11.52
N ALA A 303 -24.31 43.95 10.53
CA ALA A 303 -24.16 45.36 10.15
C ALA A 303 -25.52 45.98 9.72
N GLY A 304 -26.31 45.20 8.94
CA GLY A 304 -27.67 45.59 8.57
C GLY A 304 -28.61 45.80 9.78
N VAL A 305 -28.58 44.82 10.69
CA VAL A 305 -29.39 44.92 11.95
C VAL A 305 -28.98 46.13 12.81
N VAL A 306 -27.66 46.36 12.93
CA VAL A 306 -27.16 47.53 13.68
C VAL A 306 -27.61 48.83 13.02
N LYS A 307 -27.56 48.92 11.70
CA LYS A 307 -28.01 50.09 10.95
C LYS A 307 -29.52 50.34 11.10
N ILE A 308 -30.34 49.29 11.02
CA ILE A 308 -31.77 49.37 11.21
C ILE A 308 -32.11 49.82 12.67
N LEU A 309 -31.43 49.21 13.65
CA LEU A 309 -31.59 49.60 15.05
C LEU A 309 -31.17 51.06 15.32
N SER A 310 -30.18 51.57 14.59
CA SER A 310 -29.74 52.96 14.65
C SER A 310 -30.77 53.90 14.02
N LEU A 311 -31.40 53.53 12.89
CA LEU A 311 -32.43 54.32 12.23
C LEU A 311 -33.75 54.40 13.00
N ILE A 312 -34.14 53.36 13.74
CA ILE A 312 -35.33 53.36 14.58
C ILE A 312 -35.12 54.20 15.87
N HIS A 313 -33.90 54.67 16.12
CA HIS A 313 -33.50 55.39 17.31
C HIS A 313 -33.21 56.87 17.05
N ILE A 314 -33.43 57.37 15.82
CA ILE A 314 -33.58 58.80 15.49
C ILE A 314 -35.07 59.13 15.55
#